data_dfe6493d0857c1f1d23973370624c756
#
_entry.id   dfe6493d0857c1f1d23973370624c756
#
_cell.length_a   1.000
_cell.length_b   1.000
_cell.length_c   1.000
_cell.angle_alpha   90.00
_cell.angle_beta   90.00
_cell.angle_gamma   90.00
#
_symmetry.space_group_name_H-M   'P 1'
#
loop_
_entity.id
_entity.type
_entity.pdbx_description
1 polymer ?
#
loop_
_entity_poly.entity_id
_entity_poly.type
_entity_poly.pdbx_seq_one_letter_code
_entity_poly.pdbx_strand_id
1 'polypeptide(L)'
;MQKTIAALLALTLLTGCSSGTVPEVSIPETVFPDVVTKPVSAPEVSAVQPALPYQSRFEEETRIHLSDDSILISAPESYAGDAPATVTRDIIYYEDRETYDSGNPYGEGTPEERHTAEEAAAHQVVNITKPGAYRITGTLSAGQIRVDLGEDACEDPAAVVELILDDADITCTVAPAILFLNTYECDGDWSTETAKAEVDTTNAGANLILEGSNTVSGSHVAKIFKDKDEEKKLWKQDGAIYSYQSMNVFGPGTLELTADNEGLDTELHLTINGGNIHIYSGNDGINTNEDGVSVTTINGGNLTIFAGLGEEGDGIDSNGYLVINGGTVTAAANPKADAGLDSDLGSYIHGGTVVAMGSTMDWVESDSQQITMNLQFASQQKAGSKITIAKEDGTEIFSFVADSEYARTYSGLILSHPDFALGETYQVYIDGIQMAYTGNDVGRGGPRGRMPGGKRPEMPEGMEPPENFDPTKMGGRGQKPANWENRQPSEGSEGEMPTWPEGEVPKENFGGRGDKNLGTGEPSAEFYMNDKVNAFSGVMVMAESTA
;
A
#
# COMPACT_ATOMS: atom_id res chain seq x y z
N MET A 1 16.01 -37.46 -19.06
CA MET A 1 17.22 -37.75 -18.31
C MET A 1 17.32 -36.76 -17.17
N GLN A 2 16.95 -37.19 -15.99
CA GLN A 2 16.98 -36.38 -14.76
C GLN A 2 18.43 -36.14 -14.38
N LYS A 3 18.76 -34.92 -13.97
CA LYS A 3 19.97 -34.64 -13.18
C LYS A 3 19.59 -33.92 -11.90
N THR A 4 19.61 -34.69 -10.85
CA THR A 4 19.54 -34.27 -9.45
C THR A 4 20.88 -33.64 -9.07
N ILE A 5 20.86 -32.44 -8.48
CA ILE A 5 22.03 -31.86 -7.81
C ILE A 5 21.74 -31.87 -6.32
N ALA A 6 22.53 -32.62 -5.59
CA ALA A 6 22.52 -32.70 -4.12
C ALA A 6 23.48 -31.64 -3.56
N ALA A 7 22.99 -30.77 -2.69
CA ALA A 7 23.84 -29.89 -1.89
C ALA A 7 24.24 -30.58 -0.57
N LEU A 8 25.53 -30.61 -0.32
CA LEU A 8 26.16 -31.24 0.84
C LEU A 8 26.37 -30.19 1.94
N LEU A 9 25.65 -30.31 3.06
CA LEU A 9 25.88 -29.48 4.25
C LEU A 9 26.81 -30.26 5.21
N ALA A 10 27.97 -29.73 5.53
CA ALA A 10 28.88 -30.29 6.51
C ALA A 10 28.52 -29.79 7.93
N LEU A 11 28.16 -30.73 8.80
CA LEU A 11 27.86 -30.49 10.21
C LEU A 11 29.08 -30.90 11.05
N THR A 12 29.70 -29.97 11.76
CA THR A 12 30.75 -30.27 12.76
C THR A 12 30.10 -30.51 14.13
N LEU A 13 30.30 -31.74 14.62
CA LEU A 13 29.90 -32.18 15.95
C LEU A 13 30.94 -31.73 17.00
N LEU A 14 30.46 -31.09 18.08
CA LEU A 14 31.18 -31.00 19.34
C LEU A 14 30.39 -31.77 20.40
N THR A 15 31.04 -32.77 20.94
CA THR A 15 30.56 -33.69 21.97
C THR A 15 30.68 -33.07 23.35
N GLY A 16 29.64 -33.20 24.17
CA GLY A 16 29.68 -32.97 25.62
C GLY A 16 28.54 -33.74 26.30
N CYS A 17 28.91 -34.81 27.00
CA CYS A 17 28.00 -35.67 27.75
C CYS A 17 27.40 -34.99 28.98
N SER A 18 26.09 -35.18 29.19
CA SER A 18 25.53 -35.34 30.53
C SER A 18 24.16 -36.04 30.44
N SER A 19 24.03 -37.12 31.16
CA SER A 19 22.86 -37.99 31.25
C SER A 19 21.78 -37.41 32.15
N GLY A 20 20.57 -37.30 31.64
CA GLY A 20 19.37 -37.05 32.41
C GLY A 20 18.16 -37.63 31.67
N THR A 21 17.61 -38.72 32.19
CA THR A 21 16.39 -39.37 31.69
C THR A 21 15.16 -38.52 31.95
N VAL A 22 14.44 -38.14 30.91
CA VAL A 22 13.13 -37.53 30.98
C VAL A 22 12.07 -38.61 30.69
N PRO A 23 10.98 -38.73 31.46
CA PRO A 23 9.98 -39.74 31.24
C PRO A 23 9.15 -39.45 29.99
N GLU A 24 8.95 -40.47 29.18
CA GLU A 24 8.13 -40.49 27.98
C GLU A 24 6.65 -40.41 28.37
N VAL A 25 5.99 -39.30 28.01
CA VAL A 25 4.53 -39.17 28.14
C VAL A 25 3.92 -39.63 26.83
N SER A 26 3.28 -40.79 26.84
CA SER A 26 2.52 -41.30 25.72
C SER A 26 1.19 -40.51 25.57
N ILE A 27 1.05 -39.78 24.46
CA ILE A 27 -0.19 -39.14 24.02
C ILE A 27 -1.01 -40.21 23.26
N PRO A 28 -2.28 -40.44 23.56
CA PRO A 28 -3.09 -41.40 22.82
C PRO A 28 -3.36 -40.90 21.39
N GLU A 29 -3.12 -41.77 20.40
CA GLU A 29 -3.50 -41.56 19.00
C GLU A 29 -5.01 -41.45 18.90
N THR A 30 -5.50 -40.25 18.59
CA THR A 30 -6.87 -40.06 18.14
C THR A 30 -6.94 -40.38 16.65
N VAL A 31 -7.58 -41.50 16.33
CA VAL A 31 -7.85 -41.88 14.93
C VAL A 31 -8.94 -40.97 14.40
N PHE A 32 -8.60 -40.05 13.51
CA PHE A 32 -9.59 -39.31 12.74
C PHE A 32 -10.08 -40.16 11.58
N PRO A 33 -11.41 -40.16 11.29
CA PRO A 33 -11.93 -40.85 10.13
C PRO A 33 -11.42 -40.22 8.83
N ASP A 34 -11.06 -41.06 7.84
CA ASP A 34 -10.61 -40.68 6.51
C ASP A 34 -11.60 -39.69 5.85
N VAL A 35 -11.24 -38.43 5.82
CA VAL A 35 -11.94 -37.44 5.00
C VAL A 35 -11.44 -37.63 3.57
N VAL A 36 -12.30 -38.16 2.72
CA VAL A 36 -12.06 -38.20 1.27
C VAL A 36 -11.99 -36.78 0.76
N THR A 37 -10.80 -36.27 0.59
CA THR A 37 -10.56 -34.97 -0.06
C THR A 37 -10.89 -35.09 -1.55
N LYS A 38 -12.07 -34.63 -1.94
CA LYS A 38 -12.32 -34.25 -3.33
C LYS A 38 -11.36 -33.11 -3.66
N PRO A 39 -10.68 -33.11 -4.82
CA PRO A 39 -9.89 -31.95 -5.22
C PRO A 39 -10.83 -30.75 -5.32
N VAL A 40 -10.64 -29.74 -4.48
CA VAL A 40 -11.32 -28.47 -4.56
C VAL A 40 -10.76 -27.79 -5.80
N SER A 41 -11.58 -27.70 -6.85
CA SER A 41 -11.31 -26.79 -7.97
C SER A 41 -11.18 -25.38 -7.38
N ALA A 42 -10.19 -24.62 -7.90
CA ALA A 42 -10.05 -23.21 -7.57
C ALA A 42 -11.41 -22.51 -7.63
N PRO A 43 -11.72 -21.59 -6.70
CA PRO A 43 -12.98 -20.87 -6.72
C PRO A 43 -13.15 -20.23 -8.12
N GLU A 44 -14.30 -20.49 -8.78
CA GLU A 44 -14.67 -19.68 -9.93
C GLU A 44 -14.88 -18.26 -9.40
N VAL A 45 -13.91 -17.40 -9.69
CA VAL A 45 -14.00 -15.96 -9.42
C VAL A 45 -15.25 -15.48 -10.20
N SER A 46 -16.28 -15.02 -9.49
CA SER A 46 -17.42 -14.34 -10.09
C SER A 46 -16.92 -13.31 -11.07
N ALA A 47 -17.54 -13.24 -12.22
CA ALA A 47 -17.06 -12.50 -13.39
C ALA A 47 -16.53 -11.13 -12.99
N VAL A 48 -15.20 -11.02 -12.97
CA VAL A 48 -14.47 -9.76 -12.83
C VAL A 48 -15.07 -8.79 -13.85
N GLN A 49 -15.42 -7.59 -13.42
CA GLN A 49 -15.78 -6.52 -14.36
C GLN A 49 -14.61 -6.43 -15.34
N PRO A 50 -14.85 -6.58 -16.64
CA PRO A 50 -13.76 -6.51 -17.60
C PRO A 50 -13.08 -5.14 -17.45
N ALA A 51 -11.75 -5.16 -17.34
CA ALA A 51 -10.94 -3.96 -17.40
C ALA A 51 -11.43 -3.06 -18.54
N LEU A 52 -11.52 -1.76 -18.30
CA LEU A 52 -11.89 -0.84 -19.36
C LEU A 52 -10.89 -1.01 -20.52
N PRO A 53 -11.36 -1.26 -21.77
CA PRO A 53 -10.45 -1.49 -22.87
C PRO A 53 -9.60 -0.24 -23.09
N TYR A 54 -8.30 -0.39 -22.92
CA TYR A 54 -7.37 0.68 -23.24
C TYR A 54 -7.36 0.91 -24.76
N GLN A 55 -7.36 2.17 -25.16
CA GLN A 55 -7.21 2.58 -26.54
C GLN A 55 -6.04 3.55 -26.64
N SER A 56 -4.96 3.11 -27.30
CA SER A 56 -3.78 3.96 -27.51
C SER A 56 -4.14 5.25 -28.26
N ARG A 57 -3.51 6.34 -27.85
CA ARG A 57 -3.57 7.65 -28.52
C ARG A 57 -2.62 7.75 -29.70
N PHE A 58 -1.69 6.79 -29.82
CA PHE A 58 -0.66 6.75 -30.85
C PHE A 58 -0.94 5.64 -31.86
N GLU A 59 -0.76 5.92 -33.15
CA GLU A 59 -0.95 4.94 -34.22
C GLU A 59 0.22 3.96 -34.32
N GLU A 60 1.41 4.36 -33.88
CA GLU A 60 2.66 3.60 -33.98
C GLU A 60 3.39 3.62 -32.65
N GLU A 61 4.18 2.59 -32.39
CA GLU A 61 4.96 2.44 -31.15
C GLU A 61 6.46 2.39 -31.43
N THR A 62 7.26 2.98 -30.54
CA THR A 62 8.70 2.73 -30.42
C THR A 62 8.90 1.44 -29.64
N ARG A 63 9.73 0.53 -30.15
CA ARG A 63 10.04 -0.75 -29.49
C ARG A 63 11.39 -0.67 -28.81
N ILE A 64 11.43 -1.07 -27.54
CA ILE A 64 12.64 -1.14 -26.73
C ILE A 64 12.79 -2.58 -26.25
N HIS A 65 13.83 -3.23 -26.74
CA HIS A 65 14.17 -4.58 -26.28
C HIS A 65 15.34 -4.49 -25.31
N LEU A 66 15.07 -4.86 -24.06
CA LEU A 66 15.99 -4.85 -22.93
C LEU A 66 16.91 -6.07 -22.96
N SER A 67 18.17 -5.87 -22.69
CA SER A 67 19.17 -6.91 -22.41
C SER A 67 20.33 -6.28 -21.67
N ASP A 68 20.94 -6.99 -20.74
CA ASP A 68 22.10 -6.50 -19.96
C ASP A 68 23.31 -6.17 -20.84
N ASP A 69 23.47 -6.89 -21.96
CA ASP A 69 24.56 -6.66 -22.91
C ASP A 69 24.29 -5.48 -23.86
N SER A 70 23.01 -5.26 -24.23
CA SER A 70 22.63 -4.21 -25.19
C SER A 70 21.14 -3.93 -25.14
N ILE A 71 20.78 -2.66 -25.14
CA ILE A 71 19.39 -2.21 -25.26
C ILE A 71 19.17 -1.74 -26.70
N LEU A 72 18.16 -2.33 -27.38
CA LEU A 72 17.82 -1.98 -28.74
C LEU A 72 16.57 -1.10 -28.77
N ILE A 73 16.72 0.09 -29.32
CA ILE A 73 15.63 1.05 -29.51
C ILE A 73 15.31 1.14 -31.00
N SER A 74 14.07 0.85 -31.36
CA SER A 74 13.58 0.84 -32.73
C SER A 74 12.36 1.76 -32.84
N ALA A 75 12.58 2.97 -33.33
CA ALA A 75 11.51 3.91 -33.66
C ALA A 75 10.78 3.47 -34.94
N PRO A 76 9.49 3.86 -35.13
CA PRO A 76 8.77 3.64 -36.37
C PRO A 76 9.52 4.22 -37.58
N GLU A 77 9.32 3.61 -38.75
CA GLU A 77 9.94 4.12 -39.99
C GLU A 77 9.45 5.52 -40.37
N SER A 78 8.25 5.87 -39.97
CA SER A 78 7.65 7.21 -40.12
C SER A 78 8.24 8.26 -39.21
N TYR A 79 8.95 7.83 -38.15
CA TYR A 79 9.49 8.74 -37.13
C TYR A 79 10.59 9.64 -37.71
N ALA A 80 10.38 10.96 -37.65
CA ALA A 80 11.31 11.95 -38.14
C ALA A 80 11.72 12.88 -36.98
N GLY A 81 12.98 12.88 -36.60
CA GLY A 81 13.49 13.72 -35.52
C GLY A 81 14.65 13.08 -34.78
N ASP A 82 14.96 13.66 -33.61
CA ASP A 82 15.95 13.10 -32.70
C ASP A 82 15.43 11.79 -32.10
N ALA A 83 16.33 10.91 -31.67
CA ALA A 83 15.96 9.62 -31.10
C ALA A 83 14.93 9.79 -29.96
N PRO A 84 13.80 9.06 -29.98
CA PRO A 84 12.74 9.24 -28.98
C PRO A 84 13.13 8.73 -27.59
N ALA A 85 14.13 7.85 -27.55
CA ALA A 85 14.73 7.37 -26.30
C ALA A 85 16.22 7.14 -26.49
N THR A 86 16.98 7.21 -25.40
CA THR A 86 18.44 7.00 -25.35
C THR A 86 18.81 6.14 -24.15
N VAL A 87 20.00 5.54 -24.18
CA VAL A 87 20.54 4.80 -23.02
C VAL A 87 21.68 5.57 -22.42
N THR A 88 21.61 5.80 -21.11
CA THR A 88 22.61 6.53 -20.34
C THR A 88 22.99 5.74 -19.06
N ARG A 89 23.75 6.35 -18.15
CA ARG A 89 24.08 5.81 -16.81
C ARG A 89 23.96 6.89 -15.74
N ASP A 90 23.13 7.90 -15.97
CA ASP A 90 22.93 9.06 -15.10
C ASP A 90 21.74 8.84 -14.16
N ILE A 91 21.69 7.70 -13.51
CA ILE A 91 20.65 7.38 -12.53
C ILE A 91 20.75 8.33 -11.32
N ILE A 92 19.60 8.78 -10.84
CA ILE A 92 19.49 9.51 -9.58
C ILE A 92 19.40 8.47 -8.46
N TYR A 93 20.22 8.63 -7.43
CA TYR A 93 20.28 7.73 -6.27
C TYR A 93 20.66 8.49 -5.01
N TYR A 94 20.43 7.92 -3.85
CA TYR A 94 20.85 8.49 -2.58
C TYR A 94 22.29 8.06 -2.25
N GLU A 95 23.24 9.01 -2.28
CA GLU A 95 24.66 8.73 -2.00
C GLU A 95 24.95 8.76 -0.50
N ASP A 96 24.71 9.88 0.14
CA ASP A 96 24.69 10.03 1.59
C ASP A 96 24.11 11.39 2.00
N ARG A 97 23.78 11.52 3.28
CA ARG A 97 23.23 12.76 3.83
C ARG A 97 24.20 13.94 3.76
N GLU A 98 25.50 13.70 3.89
CA GLU A 98 26.49 14.77 3.84
C GLU A 98 26.63 15.34 2.42
N THR A 99 26.51 14.49 1.41
CA THR A 99 26.55 14.89 0.01
C THR A 99 25.35 15.74 -0.39
N TYR A 100 24.16 15.27 -0.12
CA TYR A 100 22.91 15.97 -0.50
C TYR A 100 22.50 17.04 0.49
N ASP A 101 22.86 16.87 1.74
CA ASP A 101 22.37 17.65 2.87
C ASP A 101 23.52 18.39 3.58
N SER A 102 24.58 18.71 2.88
CA SER A 102 25.73 19.39 3.46
C SER A 102 25.31 20.70 4.13
N GLY A 103 24.99 20.63 5.42
CA GLY A 103 24.39 21.70 6.19
C GLY A 103 22.89 21.91 5.89
N ASN A 104 22.25 21.00 5.18
CA ASN A 104 20.79 20.97 5.02
C ASN A 104 20.18 20.02 6.07
N PRO A 105 19.36 20.48 7.00
CA PRO A 105 18.75 19.65 8.04
C PRO A 105 17.58 18.78 7.55
N TYR A 106 17.17 18.91 6.31
CA TYR A 106 15.94 18.32 5.78
C TYR A 106 16.11 17.01 5.02
N GLY A 107 17.34 16.55 4.77
CA GLY A 107 17.60 15.24 4.18
C GLY A 107 17.15 14.11 5.12
N GLU A 108 16.49 13.09 4.62
CA GLU A 108 15.89 12.02 5.41
C GLU A 108 16.55 10.65 5.23
N GLY A 109 17.48 10.49 4.31
CA GLY A 109 18.17 9.23 4.09
C GLY A 109 18.98 8.74 5.29
N THR A 110 19.03 7.44 5.47
CA THR A 110 19.79 6.72 6.49
C THR A 110 21.07 6.13 5.90
N PRO A 111 22.04 5.70 6.72
CA PRO A 111 23.23 5.02 6.20
C PRO A 111 22.92 3.71 5.46
N GLU A 112 21.82 3.07 5.77
CA GLU A 112 21.36 1.81 5.20
C GLU A 112 20.79 2.01 3.78
N GLU A 113 20.23 3.17 3.49
CA GLU A 113 19.64 3.52 2.20
C GLU A 113 20.66 4.06 1.20
N ARG A 114 21.93 4.18 1.61
CA ARG A 114 22.99 4.70 0.74
C ARG A 114 23.42 3.73 -0.32
N HIS A 115 23.68 4.26 -1.49
CA HIS A 115 24.34 3.56 -2.56
C HIS A 115 25.65 4.24 -2.95
N THR A 116 26.58 3.45 -3.46
CA THR A 116 27.86 3.97 -3.96
C THR A 116 27.75 4.38 -5.41
N ALA A 117 28.64 5.28 -5.84
CA ALA A 117 28.72 5.67 -7.25
C ALA A 117 29.06 4.48 -8.17
N GLU A 118 29.74 3.42 -7.65
CA GLU A 118 30.02 2.19 -8.39
C GLU A 118 28.74 1.36 -8.61
N GLU A 119 27.92 1.20 -7.59
CA GLU A 119 26.61 0.54 -7.69
C GLU A 119 25.69 1.30 -8.66
N ALA A 120 25.57 2.62 -8.51
CA ALA A 120 24.77 3.45 -9.42
C ALA A 120 25.27 3.36 -10.87
N ALA A 121 26.58 3.43 -11.10
CA ALA A 121 27.17 3.33 -12.45
C ALA A 121 26.99 1.95 -13.11
N ALA A 122 26.65 0.89 -12.35
CA ALA A 122 26.32 -0.41 -12.91
C ALA A 122 24.96 -0.39 -13.63
N HIS A 123 24.05 0.53 -13.26
CA HIS A 123 22.70 0.61 -13.81
C HIS A 123 22.67 1.32 -15.16
N GLN A 124 21.85 0.83 -16.09
CA GLN A 124 21.56 1.49 -17.35
C GLN A 124 20.23 2.22 -17.23
N VAL A 125 20.14 3.44 -17.75
CA VAL A 125 18.91 4.22 -17.78
C VAL A 125 18.41 4.36 -19.20
N VAL A 126 17.23 3.83 -19.48
CA VAL A 126 16.51 4.11 -20.73
C VAL A 126 15.75 5.42 -20.54
N ASN A 127 16.27 6.49 -21.13
CA ASN A 127 15.64 7.81 -21.08
C ASN A 127 14.68 7.97 -22.26
N ILE A 128 13.38 8.05 -21.97
CA ILE A 128 12.33 8.40 -22.92
C ILE A 128 12.13 9.92 -22.84
N THR A 129 12.42 10.62 -23.95
CA THR A 129 12.44 12.09 -23.97
C THR A 129 11.46 12.69 -24.98
N LYS A 130 10.60 11.90 -25.57
CA LYS A 130 9.56 12.35 -26.50
C LYS A 130 8.22 11.69 -26.17
N PRO A 131 7.10 12.41 -26.37
CA PRO A 131 5.77 11.79 -26.29
C PRO A 131 5.63 10.61 -27.26
N GLY A 132 4.87 9.59 -26.87
CA GLY A 132 4.65 8.41 -27.73
C GLY A 132 4.26 7.16 -26.96
N ALA A 133 3.98 6.09 -27.71
CA ALA A 133 3.83 4.75 -27.18
C ALA A 133 5.16 3.99 -27.27
N TYR A 134 5.54 3.34 -26.18
CA TYR A 134 6.82 2.63 -26.03
C TYR A 134 6.56 1.21 -25.52
N ARG A 135 6.80 0.21 -26.38
CA ARG A 135 6.71 -1.19 -25.99
C ARG A 135 8.04 -1.69 -25.47
N ILE A 136 8.03 -2.15 -24.22
CA ILE A 136 9.20 -2.64 -23.50
C ILE A 136 9.12 -4.16 -23.40
N THR A 137 10.17 -4.85 -23.85
CA THR A 137 10.29 -6.30 -23.79
C THR A 137 11.68 -6.71 -23.31
N GLY A 138 11.83 -7.93 -22.79
CA GLY A 138 13.14 -8.48 -22.39
C GLY A 138 13.55 -8.14 -20.98
N THR A 139 14.84 -8.37 -20.66
CA THR A 139 15.34 -8.31 -19.27
C THR A 139 16.43 -7.25 -19.11
N LEU A 140 16.32 -6.46 -18.04
CA LEU A 140 17.31 -5.49 -17.59
C LEU A 140 17.59 -5.71 -16.10
N SER A 141 18.65 -6.44 -15.79
CA SER A 141 18.97 -6.86 -14.42
C SER A 141 19.54 -5.74 -13.53
N ALA A 142 19.99 -4.63 -14.13
CA ALA A 142 20.44 -3.43 -13.43
C ALA A 142 20.12 -2.19 -14.27
N GLY A 143 18.97 -1.58 -14.02
CA GLY A 143 18.60 -0.38 -14.77
C GLY A 143 17.22 0.17 -14.46
N GLN A 144 16.92 1.26 -15.12
CA GLN A 144 15.72 2.07 -14.94
C GLN A 144 15.13 2.46 -16.29
N ILE A 145 13.81 2.48 -16.38
CA ILE A 145 13.08 3.17 -17.45
C ILE A 145 12.66 4.53 -16.89
N ARG A 146 13.20 5.61 -17.45
CA ARG A 146 12.88 6.97 -17.05
C ARG A 146 12.17 7.72 -18.17
N VAL A 147 11.03 8.28 -17.86
CA VAL A 147 10.28 9.18 -18.74
C VAL A 147 10.53 10.62 -18.31
N ASP A 148 11.17 11.40 -19.16
CA ASP A 148 11.46 12.80 -18.90
C ASP A 148 11.24 13.62 -20.17
N LEU A 149 10.07 14.23 -20.29
CA LEU A 149 9.70 15.03 -21.46
C LEU A 149 10.12 16.50 -21.32
N GLY A 150 10.83 16.85 -20.25
CA GLY A 150 11.33 18.19 -19.96
C GLY A 150 10.51 18.92 -18.89
N GLU A 151 11.11 19.97 -18.33
CA GLU A 151 10.54 20.71 -17.17
C GLU A 151 9.16 21.32 -17.44
N ASP A 152 8.87 21.71 -18.68
CA ASP A 152 7.58 22.32 -19.06
C ASP A 152 6.50 21.26 -19.39
N ALA A 153 6.82 19.95 -19.31
CA ALA A 153 5.92 18.87 -19.73
C ALA A 153 4.64 18.80 -18.90
N CYS A 154 4.69 19.17 -17.63
CA CYS A 154 3.51 19.14 -16.75
C CYS A 154 2.38 20.07 -17.21
N GLU A 155 2.69 21.12 -17.99
CA GLU A 155 1.72 22.06 -18.54
C GLU A 155 1.34 21.76 -20.02
N ASP A 156 2.02 20.81 -20.68
CA ASP A 156 1.78 20.48 -22.08
C ASP A 156 0.88 19.24 -22.24
N PRO A 157 -0.40 19.39 -22.66
CA PRO A 157 -1.31 18.24 -22.88
C PRO A 157 -0.83 17.23 -23.93
N ALA A 158 0.19 17.56 -24.71
CA ALA A 158 0.81 16.65 -25.66
C ALA A 158 1.95 15.82 -25.05
N ALA A 159 2.41 16.16 -23.85
CA ALA A 159 3.47 15.45 -23.15
C ALA A 159 2.99 14.15 -22.51
N VAL A 160 2.56 13.20 -23.35
CA VAL A 160 1.97 11.92 -22.95
C VAL A 160 2.88 10.77 -23.36
N VAL A 161 3.12 9.84 -22.44
CA VAL A 161 3.79 8.57 -22.69
C VAL A 161 2.88 7.41 -22.31
N GLU A 162 2.79 6.44 -23.22
CA GLU A 162 2.22 5.12 -23.02
C GLU A 162 3.36 4.11 -22.91
N LEU A 163 3.68 3.68 -21.70
CA LEU A 163 4.70 2.68 -21.43
C LEU A 163 4.04 1.30 -21.40
N ILE A 164 4.22 0.52 -22.44
CA ILE A 164 3.63 -0.81 -22.63
C ILE A 164 4.65 -1.85 -22.18
N LEU A 165 4.42 -2.49 -21.04
CA LEU A 165 5.22 -3.63 -20.61
C LEU A 165 4.66 -4.91 -21.23
N ASP A 166 5.51 -5.65 -21.94
CA ASP A 166 5.14 -6.86 -22.68
C ASP A 166 6.23 -7.92 -22.53
N ASP A 167 6.08 -8.81 -21.55
CA ASP A 167 7.11 -9.76 -21.12
C ASP A 167 8.43 -9.04 -20.74
N ALA A 168 8.32 -7.98 -19.95
CA ALA A 168 9.45 -7.19 -19.45
C ALA A 168 9.84 -7.64 -18.03
N ASP A 169 11.17 -7.73 -17.80
CA ASP A 169 11.77 -8.04 -16.49
C ASP A 169 12.80 -6.95 -16.17
N ILE A 170 12.51 -6.09 -15.20
CA ILE A 170 13.29 -4.89 -14.89
C ILE A 170 13.66 -4.89 -13.41
N THR A 171 14.95 -4.79 -13.11
CA THR A 171 15.46 -4.66 -11.75
C THR A 171 16.32 -3.39 -11.62
N CYS A 172 16.00 -2.58 -10.60
CA CYS A 172 16.80 -1.44 -10.17
C CYS A 172 16.98 -1.50 -8.65
N THR A 173 18.23 -1.57 -8.19
CA THR A 173 18.53 -1.72 -6.76
C THR A 173 18.92 -0.43 -6.07
N VAL A 174 18.88 0.72 -6.77
CA VAL A 174 19.37 2.00 -6.24
C VAL A 174 18.36 3.14 -6.38
N ALA A 175 17.25 2.88 -7.08
CA ALA A 175 16.19 3.86 -7.38
C ALA A 175 14.94 3.14 -7.90
N PRO A 176 13.82 3.85 -8.20
CA PRO A 176 12.71 3.27 -8.93
C PRO A 176 13.14 2.56 -10.21
N ALA A 177 12.57 1.39 -10.47
CA ALA A 177 12.79 0.67 -11.72
C ALA A 177 12.08 1.35 -12.90
N ILE A 178 10.94 1.99 -12.64
CA ILE A 178 10.20 2.80 -13.59
C ILE A 178 9.92 4.16 -12.96
N LEU A 179 10.33 5.24 -13.65
CA LEU A 179 10.19 6.61 -13.19
C LEU A 179 9.54 7.49 -14.25
N PHE A 180 8.36 8.03 -13.95
CA PHE A 180 7.78 9.15 -14.69
C PHE A 180 8.18 10.45 -14.01
N LEU A 181 9.24 11.09 -14.52
CA LEU A 181 9.81 12.29 -13.92
C LEU A 181 9.08 13.56 -14.38
N ASN A 182 8.85 13.71 -15.69
CA ASN A 182 8.17 14.86 -16.28
C ASN A 182 7.23 14.41 -17.40
N THR A 183 5.92 14.46 -17.12
CA THR A 183 4.83 14.23 -18.09
C THR A 183 3.73 15.25 -17.87
N TYR A 184 2.67 15.22 -18.68
CA TYR A 184 1.52 16.11 -18.49
C TYR A 184 0.76 15.77 -17.21
N GLU A 185 0.50 16.82 -16.38
CA GLU A 185 -0.43 16.72 -15.25
C GLU A 185 -1.82 17.16 -15.71
N CYS A 186 -2.78 16.24 -15.58
CA CYS A 186 -4.15 16.47 -16.04
C CYS A 186 -5.05 17.20 -15.05
N ASP A 187 -4.69 17.23 -13.78
CA ASP A 187 -5.39 17.97 -12.73
C ASP A 187 -4.41 18.97 -12.07
N GLY A 188 -4.57 20.23 -12.41
CA GLY A 188 -3.74 21.32 -11.85
C GLY A 188 -4.28 21.90 -10.55
N ASP A 189 -5.34 21.33 -9.96
CA ASP A 189 -5.94 21.83 -8.73
C ASP A 189 -5.36 21.08 -7.50
N TRP A 190 -4.32 21.65 -6.93
CA TRP A 190 -3.62 21.14 -5.75
C TRP A 190 -4.17 21.71 -4.44
N SER A 191 -5.43 22.19 -4.46
CA SER A 191 -6.03 22.83 -3.29
C SER A 191 -6.84 21.83 -2.46
N THR A 192 -6.48 21.68 -1.21
CA THR A 192 -7.25 20.90 -0.23
C THR A 192 -8.68 21.43 -0.01
N GLU A 193 -8.98 22.69 -0.43
CA GLU A 193 -10.31 23.27 -0.29
C GLU A 193 -11.27 22.79 -1.38
N THR A 194 -10.74 22.37 -2.52
CA THR A 194 -11.48 21.93 -3.71
C THR A 194 -11.32 20.44 -3.99
N ALA A 195 -10.47 19.75 -3.23
CA ALA A 195 -10.25 18.32 -3.35
C ALA A 195 -11.56 17.51 -3.24
N LYS A 196 -11.69 16.50 -4.08
CA LYS A 196 -12.88 15.65 -4.19
C LYS A 196 -12.48 14.21 -4.52
N ALA A 197 -13.31 13.25 -4.13
CA ALA A 197 -13.09 11.84 -4.38
C ALA A 197 -13.17 11.44 -5.87
N GLU A 198 -13.79 12.24 -6.73
CA GLU A 198 -13.94 11.98 -8.16
C GLU A 198 -12.98 12.86 -8.95
N VAL A 199 -11.95 12.24 -9.57
CA VAL A 199 -10.96 12.90 -10.42
C VAL A 199 -10.93 12.22 -11.78
N ASP A 200 -10.85 13.03 -12.85
CA ASP A 200 -10.72 12.54 -14.23
C ASP A 200 -9.25 12.53 -14.68
N THR A 201 -8.61 11.39 -14.56
CA THR A 201 -7.23 11.18 -15.02
C THR A 201 -7.12 10.71 -16.48
N THR A 202 -8.22 10.73 -17.26
CA THR A 202 -8.23 10.24 -18.64
C THR A 202 -7.13 10.87 -19.49
N ASN A 203 -6.76 12.11 -19.21
CA ASN A 203 -5.75 12.84 -19.95
C ASN A 203 -4.35 12.86 -19.31
N ALA A 204 -4.12 12.12 -18.24
CA ALA A 204 -2.80 12.07 -17.62
C ALA A 204 -1.69 11.71 -18.61
N GLY A 205 -0.52 12.31 -18.41
CA GLY A 205 0.64 12.10 -19.25
C GLY A 205 1.36 10.78 -18.99
N ALA A 206 1.30 10.26 -17.77
CA ALA A 206 1.90 8.99 -17.37
C ALA A 206 0.89 7.85 -17.50
N ASN A 207 1.15 6.90 -18.41
CA ASN A 207 0.28 5.75 -18.62
C ASN A 207 1.12 4.46 -18.68
N LEU A 208 0.83 3.52 -17.80
CA LEU A 208 1.43 2.18 -17.74
C LEU A 208 0.42 1.17 -18.28
N ILE A 209 0.80 0.45 -19.33
CA ILE A 209 -0.06 -0.55 -19.98
C ILE A 209 0.59 -1.92 -19.79
N LEU A 210 -0.16 -2.85 -19.20
CA LEU A 210 0.29 -4.21 -18.93
C LEU A 210 -0.20 -5.16 -20.01
N GLU A 211 0.73 -5.74 -20.76
CA GLU A 211 0.55 -6.87 -21.66
C GLU A 211 1.50 -7.99 -21.23
N GLY A 212 1.23 -9.23 -21.60
CA GLY A 212 2.10 -10.36 -21.23
C GLY A 212 2.29 -10.55 -19.72
N SER A 213 3.47 -11.02 -19.32
CA SER A 213 3.86 -11.25 -17.92
C SER A 213 5.10 -10.44 -17.58
N ASN A 214 4.97 -9.51 -16.63
CA ASN A 214 6.01 -8.56 -16.32
C ASN A 214 6.46 -8.70 -14.88
N THR A 215 7.77 -8.56 -14.66
CA THR A 215 8.39 -8.50 -13.34
C THR A 215 9.11 -7.16 -13.21
N VAL A 216 8.81 -6.43 -12.14
CA VAL A 216 9.50 -5.18 -11.83
C VAL A 216 9.97 -5.25 -10.38
N SER A 217 11.27 -5.04 -10.17
CA SER A 217 11.86 -4.91 -8.83
C SER A 217 12.57 -3.58 -8.73
N GLY A 218 12.15 -2.75 -7.79
CA GLY A 218 12.69 -1.40 -7.63
C GLY A 218 13.09 -1.09 -6.20
N SER A 219 13.90 -0.06 -6.07
CA SER A 219 14.26 0.56 -4.82
C SER A 219 13.68 1.98 -4.77
N HIS A 220 14.10 2.74 -3.79
CA HIS A 220 13.66 4.12 -3.59
C HIS A 220 14.87 5.08 -3.56
N VAL A 221 14.59 6.37 -3.65
CA VAL A 221 15.55 7.43 -3.36
C VAL A 221 15.05 8.22 -2.18
N ALA A 222 15.82 8.21 -1.09
CA ALA A 222 15.45 8.90 0.14
C ALA A 222 15.15 10.39 -0.11
N LYS A 223 14.22 10.95 0.65
CA LYS A 223 13.80 12.36 0.54
C LYS A 223 14.97 13.31 0.75
N ILE A 224 15.14 14.26 -0.17
CA ILE A 224 16.05 15.39 -0.03
C ILE A 224 15.33 16.68 -0.38
N PHE A 225 15.76 17.79 0.21
CA PHE A 225 15.16 19.10 -0.04
C PHE A 225 16.00 19.90 -1.03
N LYS A 226 15.35 20.76 -1.82
CA LYS A 226 15.96 21.54 -2.87
C LYS A 226 17.00 22.52 -2.35
N ASP A 227 16.72 23.14 -1.22
CA ASP A 227 17.60 24.09 -0.55
C ASP A 227 17.41 23.95 0.96
N LYS A 228 18.46 24.08 1.73
CA LYS A 228 18.40 24.04 3.19
C LYS A 228 17.54 25.14 3.82
N ASP A 229 17.37 26.26 3.09
CA ASP A 229 16.57 27.40 3.50
C ASP A 229 15.13 27.32 2.94
N GLU A 230 14.84 26.36 2.05
CA GLU A 230 13.52 26.09 1.50
C GLU A 230 12.97 24.79 2.12
N GLU A 231 11.80 24.83 2.73
CA GLU A 231 11.11 23.64 3.26
C GLU A 231 10.53 22.74 2.14
N LYS A 232 11.01 22.91 0.90
CA LYS A 232 10.52 22.19 -0.26
C LYS A 232 11.42 21.01 -0.63
N LYS A 233 10.85 19.80 -0.67
CA LYS A 233 11.53 18.60 -1.18
C LYS A 233 12.08 18.84 -2.59
N LEU A 234 13.31 18.43 -2.83
CA LEU A 234 13.88 18.35 -4.17
C LEU A 234 13.49 17.01 -4.82
N TRP A 235 13.68 15.94 -4.09
CA TRP A 235 13.46 14.59 -4.54
C TRP A 235 12.65 13.82 -3.50
N LYS A 236 11.71 13.02 -3.99
CA LYS A 236 11.05 11.96 -3.28
C LYS A 236 10.75 10.91 -4.35
N GLN A 237 11.33 9.73 -4.25
CA GLN A 237 11.09 8.63 -5.17
C GLN A 237 10.96 7.36 -4.33
N ASP A 238 9.87 7.27 -3.60
CA ASP A 238 9.70 6.26 -2.56
C ASP A 238 9.22 4.90 -3.14
N GLY A 239 8.66 4.86 -4.36
CA GLY A 239 8.12 3.66 -4.98
C GLY A 239 9.03 2.98 -6.00
N ALA A 240 8.90 1.66 -6.14
CA ALA A 240 9.56 0.91 -7.20
C ALA A 240 9.10 1.31 -8.61
N ILE A 241 7.83 1.71 -8.74
CA ILE A 241 7.27 2.46 -9.88
C ILE A 241 6.80 3.79 -9.31
N TYR A 242 7.38 4.88 -9.79
CA TYR A 242 7.14 6.21 -9.26
C TYR A 242 6.73 7.21 -10.34
N SER A 243 5.73 8.04 -10.06
CA SER A 243 5.31 9.14 -10.93
C SER A 243 5.20 10.45 -10.17
N TYR A 244 5.84 11.51 -10.70
CA TYR A 244 5.66 12.88 -10.20
C TYR A 244 4.32 13.52 -10.59
N GLN A 245 3.60 12.91 -11.52
CA GLN A 245 2.30 13.36 -12.00
C GLN A 245 1.26 12.25 -11.82
N SER A 246 0.00 12.60 -12.03
CA SER A 246 -1.09 11.64 -12.09
C SER A 246 -0.80 10.53 -13.09
N MET A 247 -1.07 9.28 -12.71
CA MET A 247 -0.77 8.10 -13.51
C MET A 247 -1.99 7.19 -13.69
N ASN A 248 -2.06 6.57 -14.86
CA ASN A 248 -3.02 5.50 -15.13
C ASN A 248 -2.31 4.15 -15.33
N VAL A 249 -2.97 3.07 -14.88
CA VAL A 249 -2.58 1.69 -15.16
C VAL A 249 -3.70 0.99 -15.94
N PHE A 250 -3.35 0.34 -17.04
CA PHE A 250 -4.29 -0.34 -17.94
C PHE A 250 -3.79 -1.73 -18.34
N GLY A 251 -4.62 -2.44 -19.08
CA GLY A 251 -4.27 -3.66 -19.80
C GLY A 251 -4.66 -4.94 -19.09
N PRO A 252 -4.58 -6.08 -19.79
CA PRO A 252 -4.93 -7.40 -19.24
C PRO A 252 -3.72 -8.18 -18.70
N GLY A 253 -2.50 -7.64 -18.84
CA GLY A 253 -1.26 -8.34 -18.48
C GLY A 253 -1.06 -8.48 -16.99
N THR A 254 0.00 -9.21 -16.63
CA THR A 254 0.40 -9.43 -15.24
C THR A 254 1.59 -8.54 -14.90
N LEU A 255 1.59 -8.02 -13.66
CA LEU A 255 2.72 -7.33 -13.04
C LEU A 255 3.02 -7.96 -11.67
N GLU A 256 4.21 -8.54 -11.53
CA GLU A 256 4.81 -8.90 -10.26
C GLU A 256 5.73 -7.74 -9.85
N LEU A 257 5.34 -6.98 -8.84
CA LEU A 257 6.06 -5.78 -8.38
C LEU A 257 6.66 -6.03 -7.00
N THR A 258 7.98 -5.89 -6.90
CA THR A 258 8.69 -5.99 -5.62
C THR A 258 9.40 -4.67 -5.32
N ALA A 259 9.24 -4.17 -4.11
CA ALA A 259 9.82 -2.92 -3.65
C ALA A 259 10.47 -3.07 -2.27
N ASP A 260 11.59 -2.42 -2.06
CA ASP A 260 12.20 -2.33 -0.73
C ASP A 260 11.47 -1.33 0.18
N ASN A 261 10.83 -0.33 -0.41
CA ASN A 261 9.98 0.64 0.26
C ASN A 261 8.55 0.55 -0.30
N GLU A 262 8.04 1.54 -1.01
CA GLU A 262 6.69 1.52 -1.56
C GLU A 262 6.62 0.83 -2.94
N GLY A 263 5.48 0.22 -3.24
CA GLY A 263 5.31 -0.51 -4.49
C GLY A 263 5.06 0.43 -5.66
N LEU A 264 3.83 0.90 -5.81
CA LEU A 264 3.39 1.82 -6.85
C LEU A 264 3.01 3.14 -6.20
N ASP A 265 3.68 4.21 -6.60
CA ASP A 265 3.61 5.48 -5.92
C ASP A 265 3.45 6.65 -6.90
N THR A 266 2.61 7.63 -6.54
CA THR A 266 2.42 8.85 -7.32
C THR A 266 2.35 10.08 -6.41
N GLU A 267 2.87 11.20 -6.87
CA GLU A 267 2.73 12.46 -6.12
C GLU A 267 1.28 12.93 -6.10
N LEU A 268 0.47 12.69 -7.15
CA LEU A 268 -0.90 13.20 -7.20
C LEU A 268 -1.94 12.07 -7.30
N HIS A 269 -2.49 11.80 -8.46
CA HIS A 269 -3.59 10.82 -8.58
C HIS A 269 -3.13 9.53 -9.24
N LEU A 270 -3.67 8.41 -8.78
CA LEU A 270 -3.49 7.10 -9.40
C LEU A 270 -4.82 6.51 -9.80
N THR A 271 -4.95 6.10 -11.07
CA THR A 271 -6.14 5.37 -11.53
C THR A 271 -5.75 4.01 -12.10
N ILE A 272 -6.24 2.94 -11.48
CA ILE A 272 -6.04 1.56 -11.95
C ILE A 272 -7.31 1.10 -12.66
N ASN A 273 -7.20 0.90 -13.98
CA ASN A 273 -8.31 0.49 -14.85
C ASN A 273 -8.26 -1.00 -15.22
N GLY A 274 -7.17 -1.70 -14.91
CA GLY A 274 -6.99 -3.11 -15.26
C GLY A 274 -5.66 -3.66 -14.79
N GLY A 275 -5.33 -4.86 -15.23
CA GLY A 275 -4.13 -5.59 -14.87
C GLY A 275 -4.38 -6.68 -13.85
N ASN A 276 -3.46 -7.65 -13.83
CA ASN A 276 -3.34 -8.62 -12.75
C ASN A 276 -2.05 -8.26 -11.98
N ILE A 277 -2.20 -7.50 -10.89
CA ILE A 277 -1.11 -6.80 -10.22
C ILE A 277 -0.87 -7.43 -8.86
N HIS A 278 0.34 -7.93 -8.66
CA HIS A 278 0.82 -8.47 -7.38
C HIS A 278 1.93 -7.56 -6.85
N ILE A 279 1.74 -7.02 -5.65
CA ILE A 279 2.70 -6.08 -5.02
C ILE A 279 3.23 -6.68 -3.73
N TYR A 280 4.55 -6.63 -3.58
CA TYR A 280 5.29 -7.02 -2.39
C TYR A 280 6.19 -5.84 -2.00
N SER A 281 5.86 -5.13 -0.93
CA SER A 281 6.53 -3.89 -0.55
C SER A 281 7.03 -3.89 0.89
N GLY A 282 8.15 -3.24 1.11
CA GLY A 282 8.71 -3.05 2.44
C GLY A 282 7.86 -2.14 3.31
N ASN A 283 7.31 -1.08 2.72
CA ASN A 283 6.36 -0.13 3.27
C ASN A 283 5.02 -0.27 2.54
N ASP A 284 4.38 0.81 2.09
CA ASP A 284 3.05 0.78 1.48
C ASP A 284 3.04 0.04 0.14
N GLY A 285 1.94 -0.65 -0.13
CA GLY A 285 1.77 -1.32 -1.41
C GLY A 285 1.49 -0.33 -2.53
N ILE A 286 0.57 0.54 -2.31
CA ILE A 286 0.23 1.68 -3.17
C ILE A 286 0.18 2.91 -2.30
N ASN A 287 0.79 4.03 -2.78
CA ASN A 287 0.72 5.31 -2.12
C ASN A 287 0.41 6.43 -3.12
N THR A 288 -0.40 7.42 -2.68
CA THR A 288 -0.62 8.69 -3.39
C THR A 288 -0.39 9.84 -2.43
N ASN A 289 0.59 10.72 -2.73
CA ASN A 289 1.36 11.47 -1.74
C ASN A 289 0.84 12.85 -1.35
N GLU A 290 0.09 13.55 -2.20
CA GLU A 290 -0.27 14.94 -1.92
C GLU A 290 -1.35 15.02 -0.83
N ASP A 291 -0.94 15.55 0.33
CA ASP A 291 -1.76 15.62 1.55
C ASP A 291 -3.12 16.31 1.31
N GLY A 292 -4.19 15.59 1.52
CA GLY A 292 -5.57 16.10 1.42
C GLY A 292 -6.04 16.43 0.00
N VAL A 293 -5.33 15.96 -1.03
CA VAL A 293 -5.64 16.23 -2.45
C VAL A 293 -5.65 14.95 -3.29
N SER A 294 -4.63 14.10 -3.14
CA SER A 294 -4.44 12.93 -4.00
C SER A 294 -5.60 11.94 -3.93
N VAL A 295 -5.81 11.20 -5.01
CA VAL A 295 -6.88 10.20 -5.10
C VAL A 295 -6.34 8.92 -5.71
N THR A 296 -6.50 7.82 -5.00
CA THR A 296 -6.33 6.47 -5.55
C THR A 296 -7.69 5.95 -6.04
N THR A 297 -7.83 5.72 -7.33
CA THR A 297 -9.06 5.18 -7.95
C THR A 297 -8.81 3.80 -8.53
N ILE A 298 -9.61 2.81 -8.14
CA ILE A 298 -9.56 1.45 -8.70
C ILE A 298 -10.87 1.18 -9.43
N ASN A 299 -10.81 1.16 -10.77
CA ASN A 299 -11.96 0.90 -11.63
C ASN A 299 -12.07 -0.58 -12.03
N GLY A 300 -10.97 -1.34 -11.96
CA GLY A 300 -10.95 -2.74 -12.39
C GLY A 300 -9.61 -3.40 -12.15
N GLY A 301 -9.46 -4.63 -12.65
CA GLY A 301 -8.28 -5.46 -12.49
C GLY A 301 -8.34 -6.38 -11.26
N ASN A 302 -7.27 -7.14 -11.06
CA ASN A 302 -7.05 -7.98 -9.89
C ASN A 302 -5.81 -7.49 -9.17
N LEU A 303 -5.97 -6.97 -7.97
CA LEU A 303 -4.88 -6.47 -7.13
C LEU A 303 -4.69 -7.41 -5.95
N THR A 304 -3.48 -7.90 -5.77
CA THR A 304 -3.06 -8.66 -4.58
C THR A 304 -1.85 -7.96 -3.99
N ILE A 305 -2.01 -7.41 -2.80
CA ILE A 305 -1.02 -6.53 -2.18
C ILE A 305 -0.61 -7.10 -0.83
N PHE A 306 0.69 -7.30 -0.65
CA PHE A 306 1.34 -7.68 0.60
C PHE A 306 2.33 -6.58 0.98
N ALA A 307 1.83 -5.61 1.73
CA ALA A 307 2.56 -4.44 2.15
C ALA A 307 3.18 -4.58 3.55
N GLY A 308 4.03 -3.64 3.90
CA GLY A 308 4.66 -3.58 5.21
C GLY A 308 5.49 -4.82 5.52
N LEU A 309 6.20 -5.40 4.54
CA LEU A 309 7.13 -6.51 4.75
C LEU A 309 8.33 -6.07 5.61
N GLY A 310 8.57 -4.77 5.72
CA GLY A 310 9.48 -4.12 6.64
C GLY A 310 8.88 -3.90 8.04
N GLU A 311 9.07 -2.71 8.57
CA GLU A 311 8.65 -2.36 9.95
C GLU A 311 7.21 -1.88 10.03
N GLU A 312 6.71 -1.18 9.01
CA GLU A 312 5.37 -0.60 8.87
C GLU A 312 4.94 -0.63 7.40
N GLY A 313 3.71 -0.35 7.09
CA GLY A 313 3.16 -0.14 5.75
C GLY A 313 1.72 -0.59 5.62
N ASP A 314 0.94 0.28 4.98
CA ASP A 314 -0.45 0.07 4.63
C ASP A 314 -0.59 -0.68 3.29
N GLY A 315 -1.70 -1.40 3.11
CA GLY A 315 -1.94 -2.07 1.83
C GLY A 315 -2.08 -1.06 0.70
N ILE A 316 -2.98 -0.11 0.87
CA ILE A 316 -3.17 1.06 0.02
C ILE A 316 -3.28 2.25 0.95
N ASP A 317 -2.35 3.22 0.82
CA ASP A 317 -2.40 4.52 1.47
C ASP A 317 -2.73 5.60 0.44
N SER A 318 -3.68 6.47 0.78
CA SER A 318 -3.99 7.65 -0.01
C SER A 318 -4.02 8.86 0.90
N ASN A 319 -3.10 9.79 0.72
CA ASN A 319 -3.08 11.04 1.49
C ASN A 319 -4.27 11.97 1.19
N GLY A 320 -5.23 11.48 0.42
CA GLY A 320 -6.51 12.12 0.15
C GLY A 320 -7.66 11.11 0.16
N TYR A 321 -8.21 10.78 -0.99
CA TYR A 321 -9.35 9.86 -1.11
C TYR A 321 -8.93 8.51 -1.71
N LEU A 322 -9.57 7.43 -1.25
CA LEU A 322 -9.50 6.11 -1.87
C LEU A 322 -10.89 5.72 -2.42
N VAL A 323 -10.97 5.42 -3.71
CA VAL A 323 -12.23 5.08 -4.40
C VAL A 323 -12.10 3.75 -5.13
N ILE A 324 -12.88 2.77 -4.75
CA ILE A 324 -12.93 1.45 -5.41
C ILE A 324 -14.27 1.30 -6.12
N ASN A 325 -14.24 1.40 -7.45
CA ASN A 325 -15.41 1.27 -8.32
C ASN A 325 -15.64 -0.16 -8.82
N GLY A 326 -14.60 -0.99 -8.82
CA GLY A 326 -14.68 -2.35 -9.36
C GLY A 326 -13.40 -3.16 -9.18
N GLY A 327 -13.34 -4.31 -9.83
CA GLY A 327 -12.20 -5.22 -9.75
C GLY A 327 -12.22 -6.15 -8.54
N THR A 328 -11.09 -6.80 -8.30
CA THR A 328 -10.85 -7.61 -7.10
C THR A 328 -9.63 -7.04 -6.39
N VAL A 329 -9.80 -6.62 -5.14
CA VAL A 329 -8.74 -6.03 -4.33
C VAL A 329 -8.54 -6.88 -3.09
N THR A 330 -7.35 -7.46 -2.95
CA THR A 330 -6.90 -8.10 -1.72
C THR A 330 -5.67 -7.34 -1.24
N ALA A 331 -5.78 -6.68 -0.10
CA ALA A 331 -4.70 -5.86 0.45
C ALA A 331 -4.42 -6.26 1.90
N ALA A 332 -3.16 -6.60 2.17
CA ALA A 332 -2.68 -6.98 3.50
C ALA A 332 -1.57 -6.04 3.94
N ALA A 333 -1.77 -5.40 5.09
CA ALA A 333 -0.86 -4.45 5.70
C ALA A 333 0.06 -5.09 6.75
N ASN A 334 0.98 -4.29 7.30
CA ASN A 334 1.78 -4.70 8.44
C ASN A 334 0.89 -4.97 9.67
N PRO A 335 1.02 -6.13 10.34
CA PRO A 335 0.13 -6.52 11.45
C PRO A 335 0.35 -5.76 12.76
N LYS A 336 1.34 -4.85 12.84
CA LYS A 336 1.65 -4.11 14.08
C LYS A 336 0.69 -2.94 14.30
N ALA A 337 0.49 -2.09 13.27
CA ALA A 337 -0.26 -0.84 13.44
C ALA A 337 -1.07 -0.42 12.20
N ASP A 338 -0.92 -1.08 11.04
CA ASP A 338 -1.32 -0.55 9.75
C ASP A 338 -2.61 -1.18 9.23
N ALA A 339 -3.22 -0.57 8.22
CA ALA A 339 -4.50 -0.93 7.63
C ALA A 339 -4.36 -1.50 6.21
N GLY A 340 -5.24 -2.43 5.82
CA GLY A 340 -5.28 -2.89 4.42
C GLY A 340 -5.69 -1.79 3.44
N LEU A 341 -6.52 -0.86 3.89
CA LEU A 341 -6.87 0.40 3.23
C LEU A 341 -6.71 1.52 4.25
N ASP A 342 -5.99 2.58 3.90
CA ASP A 342 -5.89 3.84 4.64
C ASP A 342 -6.14 5.03 3.70
N SER A 343 -6.76 6.09 4.22
CA SER A 343 -7.01 7.32 3.48
C SER A 343 -7.23 8.50 4.41
N ASP A 344 -6.66 9.66 4.10
CA ASP A 344 -6.79 10.84 4.96
C ASP A 344 -8.18 11.48 4.93
N LEU A 345 -8.88 11.40 3.79
CA LEU A 345 -10.16 12.07 3.58
C LEU A 345 -11.36 11.13 3.47
N GLY A 346 -11.14 9.85 3.23
CA GLY A 346 -12.18 8.83 3.23
C GLY A 346 -12.04 7.77 2.13
N SER A 347 -12.41 6.55 2.47
CA SER A 347 -12.42 5.38 1.60
C SER A 347 -13.83 5.07 1.11
N TYR A 348 -14.03 4.99 -0.19
CA TYR A 348 -15.32 4.70 -0.84
C TYR A 348 -15.27 3.38 -1.57
N ILE A 349 -16.25 2.50 -1.33
CA ILE A 349 -16.40 1.24 -2.06
C ILE A 349 -17.73 1.27 -2.81
N HIS A 350 -17.66 1.46 -4.12
CA HIS A 350 -18.82 1.53 -5.00
C HIS A 350 -19.09 0.21 -5.72
N GLY A 351 -18.08 -0.65 -5.84
CA GLY A 351 -18.19 -1.95 -6.50
C GLY A 351 -16.97 -2.85 -6.29
N GLY A 352 -17.00 -4.03 -6.90
CA GLY A 352 -15.91 -5.00 -6.86
C GLY A 352 -15.97 -5.97 -5.68
N THR A 353 -14.93 -6.81 -5.57
CA THR A 353 -14.70 -7.67 -4.41
C THR A 353 -13.50 -7.13 -3.66
N VAL A 354 -13.69 -6.75 -2.39
CA VAL A 354 -12.65 -6.12 -1.57
C VAL A 354 -12.41 -6.95 -0.31
N VAL A 355 -11.15 -7.27 -0.07
CA VAL A 355 -10.66 -7.92 1.14
C VAL A 355 -9.46 -7.12 1.63
N ALA A 356 -9.61 -6.37 2.71
CA ALA A 356 -8.52 -5.58 3.27
C ALA A 356 -8.23 -6.01 4.71
N MET A 357 -6.98 -6.36 4.97
CA MET A 357 -6.51 -6.96 6.22
C MET A 357 -5.43 -6.08 6.86
N GLY A 358 -5.55 -5.86 8.16
CA GLY A 358 -4.55 -5.11 8.92
C GLY A 358 -4.67 -5.33 10.42
N SER A 359 -3.93 -4.60 11.19
CA SER A 359 -4.08 -4.53 12.65
C SER A 359 -5.19 -3.55 13.03
N THR A 360 -5.35 -2.53 12.21
CA THR A 360 -6.41 -1.51 12.29
C THR A 360 -7.27 -1.56 11.03
N MET A 361 -8.32 -0.78 11.01
CA MET A 361 -9.15 -0.54 9.84
C MET A 361 -9.39 0.96 9.75
N ASP A 362 -9.23 1.51 8.56
CA ASP A 362 -9.77 2.81 8.28
C ASP A 362 -11.28 2.72 8.00
N TRP A 363 -11.95 3.86 8.02
CA TRP A 363 -13.40 3.91 7.91
C TRP A 363 -13.82 3.97 6.44
N VAL A 364 -14.69 3.02 6.05
CA VAL A 364 -15.38 3.11 4.76
C VAL A 364 -16.55 4.10 4.90
N GLU A 365 -16.64 5.05 3.99
CA GLU A 365 -17.63 6.13 4.04
C GLU A 365 -19.07 5.63 3.75
N SER A 366 -20.03 6.18 4.49
CA SER A 366 -21.43 5.71 4.49
C SER A 366 -22.19 5.96 3.19
N ASP A 367 -21.69 6.84 2.33
CA ASP A 367 -22.23 7.11 0.99
C ASP A 367 -21.61 6.18 -0.10
N SER A 368 -20.77 5.23 0.29
CA SER A 368 -20.39 4.08 -0.55
C SER A 368 -21.62 3.41 -1.17
N GLN A 369 -21.51 2.94 -2.40
CA GLN A 369 -22.66 2.33 -3.09
C GLN A 369 -22.81 0.85 -2.79
N GLN A 370 -21.72 0.14 -2.49
CA GLN A 370 -21.70 -1.29 -2.17
C GLN A 370 -21.69 -1.52 -0.65
N ILE A 371 -22.28 -2.63 -0.23
CA ILE A 371 -22.35 -3.00 1.19
C ILE A 371 -20.99 -3.51 1.65
N THR A 372 -20.56 -3.03 2.82
CA THR A 372 -19.30 -3.39 3.46
C THR A 372 -19.54 -3.99 4.85
N MET A 373 -18.79 -5.04 5.16
CA MET A 373 -18.72 -5.69 6.45
C MET A 373 -17.34 -5.44 7.06
N ASN A 374 -17.27 -4.67 8.13
CA ASN A 374 -16.05 -4.36 8.87
C ASN A 374 -15.98 -5.21 10.13
N LEU A 375 -14.98 -6.08 10.24
CA LEU A 375 -14.81 -7.03 11.34
C LEU A 375 -13.59 -6.67 12.18
N GLN A 376 -13.79 -6.32 13.45
CA GLN A 376 -12.70 -6.17 14.43
C GLN A 376 -12.67 -7.41 15.31
N PHE A 377 -11.66 -8.22 15.17
CA PHE A 377 -11.47 -9.45 15.93
C PHE A 377 -10.99 -9.17 17.35
N ALA A 378 -11.47 -9.96 18.30
CA ALA A 378 -11.04 -9.93 19.70
C ALA A 378 -9.58 -10.37 19.87
N SER A 379 -9.06 -11.18 18.95
CA SER A 379 -7.67 -11.63 18.90
C SER A 379 -7.18 -11.69 17.46
N GLN A 380 -5.87 -11.62 17.27
CA GLN A 380 -5.27 -11.78 15.94
C GLN A 380 -5.68 -13.11 15.31
N GLN A 381 -6.05 -13.05 14.04
CA GLN A 381 -6.32 -14.20 13.21
C GLN A 381 -5.04 -14.67 12.51
N LYS A 382 -5.01 -15.96 12.19
CA LYS A 382 -3.84 -16.56 11.55
C LYS A 382 -3.84 -16.25 10.06
N ALA A 383 -2.67 -16.08 9.54
CA ALA A 383 -2.43 -16.19 8.12
C ALA A 383 -2.79 -17.58 7.59
N GLY A 384 -3.19 -17.66 6.32
CA GLY A 384 -3.63 -18.90 5.70
C GLY A 384 -5.00 -19.40 6.16
N SER A 385 -5.69 -18.69 7.07
CA SER A 385 -7.06 -19.03 7.45
C SER A 385 -8.03 -18.84 6.29
N LYS A 386 -8.92 -19.81 6.08
CA LYS A 386 -10.03 -19.67 5.14
C LYS A 386 -11.16 -18.91 5.82
N ILE A 387 -11.52 -17.75 5.28
CA ILE A 387 -12.71 -16.99 5.67
C ILE A 387 -13.84 -17.34 4.71
N THR A 388 -15.01 -17.62 5.27
CA THR A 388 -16.21 -17.93 4.49
C THR A 388 -17.38 -17.10 5.01
N ILE A 389 -18.08 -16.47 4.10
CA ILE A 389 -19.33 -15.76 4.37
C ILE A 389 -20.47 -16.55 3.72
N ALA A 390 -21.46 -16.91 4.52
CA ALA A 390 -22.61 -17.70 4.08
C ALA A 390 -23.93 -17.07 4.53
N LYS A 391 -25.01 -17.40 3.85
CA LYS A 391 -26.37 -17.10 4.29
C LYS A 391 -26.78 -18.04 5.44
N GLU A 392 -27.86 -17.74 6.13
CA GLU A 392 -28.42 -18.59 7.21
C GLU A 392 -28.73 -20.02 6.77
N ASP A 393 -29.07 -20.22 5.50
CA ASP A 393 -29.35 -21.55 4.93
C ASP A 393 -28.07 -22.35 4.58
N GLY A 394 -26.89 -21.78 4.86
CA GLY A 394 -25.60 -22.38 4.58
C GLY A 394 -25.09 -22.14 3.14
N THR A 395 -25.81 -21.37 2.33
CA THR A 395 -25.32 -20.98 0.99
C THR A 395 -24.11 -20.09 1.12
N GLU A 396 -22.95 -20.56 0.65
CA GLU A 396 -21.72 -19.76 0.58
C GLU A 396 -21.90 -18.63 -0.42
N ILE A 397 -21.63 -17.40 0.02
CA ILE A 397 -21.66 -16.19 -0.82
C ILE A 397 -20.25 -15.89 -1.32
N PHE A 398 -19.28 -15.97 -0.41
CA PHE A 398 -17.92 -15.63 -0.69
C PHE A 398 -16.98 -16.39 0.24
N SER A 399 -15.83 -16.82 -0.28
CA SER A 399 -14.74 -17.30 0.56
C SER A 399 -13.40 -16.93 -0.02
N PHE A 400 -12.44 -16.67 0.86
CA PHE A 400 -11.07 -16.46 0.47
C PHE A 400 -10.11 -17.10 1.49
N VAL A 401 -8.88 -17.33 1.06
CA VAL A 401 -7.79 -17.79 1.92
C VAL A 401 -6.74 -16.70 1.96
N ALA A 402 -6.48 -16.17 3.16
CA ALA A 402 -5.34 -15.26 3.33
C ALA A 402 -4.06 -16.00 2.95
N ASP A 403 -3.22 -15.38 2.11
CA ASP A 403 -1.99 -16.02 1.63
C ASP A 403 -1.12 -16.48 2.79
N SER A 404 -0.56 -17.69 2.68
CA SER A 404 0.28 -18.29 3.70
C SER A 404 1.77 -17.96 3.55
N GLU A 405 2.22 -17.52 2.39
CA GLU A 405 3.65 -17.29 2.11
C GLU A 405 4.14 -15.99 2.74
N TYR A 406 3.35 -14.92 2.63
CA TYR A 406 3.61 -13.64 3.30
C TYR A 406 2.68 -13.42 4.48
N ALA A 407 2.25 -14.52 5.02
CA ALA A 407 1.20 -14.72 5.98
C ALA A 407 1.28 -13.78 7.16
N ARG A 408 0.49 -12.73 7.07
CA ARG A 408 0.35 -11.78 8.15
C ARG A 408 -0.85 -12.13 9.00
N THR A 409 -0.65 -12.04 10.30
CA THR A 409 -1.78 -12.03 11.23
C THR A 409 -2.54 -10.72 11.04
N TYR A 410 -3.84 -10.74 11.24
CA TYR A 410 -4.67 -9.54 11.16
C TYR A 410 -5.68 -9.52 12.32
N SER A 411 -6.12 -8.35 12.72
CA SER A 411 -7.18 -8.17 13.69
C SER A 411 -8.30 -7.26 13.20
N GLY A 412 -8.07 -6.56 12.09
CA GLY A 412 -9.06 -5.80 11.33
C GLY A 412 -9.24 -6.41 9.94
N LEU A 413 -10.49 -6.48 9.48
CA LEU A 413 -10.85 -7.01 8.17
C LEU A 413 -12.02 -6.23 7.59
N ILE A 414 -11.81 -5.66 6.39
CA ILE A 414 -12.86 -5.05 5.58
C ILE A 414 -13.22 -6.02 4.47
N LEU A 415 -14.50 -6.35 4.36
CA LEU A 415 -15.05 -7.19 3.29
C LEU A 415 -16.14 -6.43 2.56
N SER A 416 -16.07 -6.40 1.23
CA SER A 416 -17.18 -5.93 0.40
C SER A 416 -17.34 -6.85 -0.81
N HIS A 417 -18.57 -7.20 -1.11
CA HIS A 417 -18.90 -8.13 -2.20
C HIS A 417 -20.21 -7.72 -2.86
N PRO A 418 -20.35 -7.83 -4.21
CA PRO A 418 -21.55 -7.43 -4.92
C PRO A 418 -22.82 -8.21 -4.51
N ASP A 419 -22.67 -9.41 -3.98
CA ASP A 419 -23.81 -10.24 -3.53
C ASP A 419 -24.26 -9.95 -2.08
N PHE A 420 -23.61 -8.99 -1.38
CA PHE A 420 -24.13 -8.51 -0.10
C PHE A 420 -25.37 -7.65 -0.33
N ALA A 421 -26.43 -7.90 0.47
CA ALA A 421 -27.72 -7.22 0.33
C ALA A 421 -28.20 -6.62 1.66
N LEU A 422 -28.78 -5.43 1.60
CA LEU A 422 -29.42 -4.78 2.75
C LEU A 422 -30.60 -5.63 3.24
N GLY A 423 -30.71 -5.76 4.56
CA GLY A 423 -31.77 -6.55 5.20
C GLY A 423 -31.48 -8.04 5.27
N GLU A 424 -30.34 -8.51 4.74
CA GLU A 424 -29.92 -9.89 4.84
C GLU A 424 -29.03 -10.12 6.06
N THR A 425 -29.08 -11.34 6.58
CA THR A 425 -28.21 -11.82 7.66
C THR A 425 -27.20 -12.80 7.08
N TYR A 426 -25.94 -12.63 7.47
CA TYR A 426 -24.86 -13.52 7.08
C TYR A 426 -24.24 -14.20 8.30
N GLN A 427 -23.56 -15.30 8.04
CA GLN A 427 -22.73 -16.04 8.99
C GLN A 427 -21.28 -15.97 8.53
N VAL A 428 -20.39 -15.76 9.47
CA VAL A 428 -18.94 -15.68 9.23
C VAL A 428 -18.27 -16.91 9.81
N TYR A 429 -17.44 -17.56 9.00
CA TYR A 429 -16.66 -18.72 9.43
C TYR A 429 -15.19 -18.46 9.17
N ILE A 430 -14.32 -18.90 10.09
CA ILE A 430 -12.87 -18.99 9.92
C ILE A 430 -12.46 -20.45 10.11
N ASP A 431 -11.82 -21.02 9.10
CA ASP A 431 -11.44 -22.44 9.04
C ASP A 431 -12.62 -23.39 9.36
N GLY A 432 -13.83 -23.00 8.91
CA GLY A 432 -15.07 -23.74 9.15
C GLY A 432 -15.67 -23.54 10.55
N ILE A 433 -15.05 -22.76 11.42
CA ILE A 433 -15.54 -22.44 12.77
C ILE A 433 -16.37 -21.16 12.70
N GLN A 434 -17.61 -21.23 13.17
CA GLN A 434 -18.53 -20.10 13.19
C GLN A 434 -18.06 -19.02 14.16
N MET A 435 -18.09 -17.78 13.71
CA MET A 435 -17.73 -16.60 14.49
C MET A 435 -18.98 -15.92 15.07
N ALA A 436 -18.80 -15.21 16.17
CA ALA A 436 -19.78 -14.34 16.78
C ALA A 436 -19.14 -13.00 17.13
N TYR A 437 -19.94 -11.96 17.23
CA TYR A 437 -19.50 -10.63 17.64
C TYR A 437 -20.22 -10.14 18.89
N THR A 438 -19.66 -9.18 19.62
CA THR A 438 -20.22 -8.66 20.88
C THR A 438 -20.57 -7.18 20.83
N GLY A 439 -20.29 -6.49 19.73
CA GLY A 439 -20.62 -5.07 19.55
C GLY A 439 -20.74 -4.66 18.08
N ASN A 440 -21.50 -3.63 17.82
CA ASN A 440 -21.78 -3.07 16.49
C ASN A 440 -21.04 -1.75 16.27
N ASP A 441 -19.91 -1.54 16.93
CA ASP A 441 -19.08 -0.36 16.79
C ASP A 441 -17.62 -0.80 16.77
N VAL A 442 -16.91 -0.48 15.72
CA VAL A 442 -15.46 -0.73 15.58
C VAL A 442 -14.63 0.47 15.99
N GLY A 443 -15.23 1.38 16.78
CA GLY A 443 -14.58 2.61 17.23
C GLY A 443 -14.08 3.42 16.02
N ARG A 444 -14.71 4.51 15.72
CA ARG A 444 -14.30 5.40 14.65
C ARG A 444 -12.85 5.85 14.88
N GLY A 445 -11.92 5.18 14.21
CA GLY A 445 -10.71 5.84 13.79
C GLY A 445 -11.15 6.77 12.67
N GLY A 446 -11.83 7.86 13.03
CA GLY A 446 -12.28 8.81 12.02
C GLY A 446 -11.08 9.40 11.30
N PRO A 447 -11.26 9.87 10.06
CA PRO A 447 -10.21 10.57 9.35
C PRO A 447 -9.62 11.61 10.29
N ARG A 448 -8.32 11.57 10.51
CA ARG A 448 -7.60 12.59 11.30
C ARG A 448 -7.56 13.92 10.56
N GLY A 449 -8.25 14.00 9.44
CA GLY A 449 -8.49 15.15 8.61
C GLY A 449 -9.84 15.78 8.89
N ARG A 450 -9.92 17.05 8.67
CA ARG A 450 -11.02 17.98 8.72
C ARG A 450 -12.30 17.38 8.12
N MET A 451 -13.41 17.41 8.87
CA MET A 451 -14.73 17.13 8.30
C MET A 451 -14.97 18.01 7.06
N PRO A 452 -15.37 17.44 5.89
CA PRO A 452 -15.77 18.24 4.76
C PRO A 452 -16.96 19.12 5.17
N GLY A 453 -16.81 20.43 5.15
CA GLY A 453 -17.88 21.40 5.37
C GLY A 453 -18.43 21.59 6.78
N GLY A 454 -17.88 20.92 7.79
CA GLY A 454 -18.25 21.14 9.18
C GLY A 454 -17.66 22.45 9.69
N LYS A 455 -18.50 23.47 9.97
CA LYS A 455 -18.08 24.61 10.76
C LYS A 455 -17.47 24.09 12.07
N ARG A 456 -16.25 24.54 12.35
CA ARG A 456 -15.58 24.32 13.66
C ARG A 456 -16.62 24.54 14.76
N PRO A 457 -16.76 23.67 15.77
CA PRO A 457 -17.60 23.96 16.92
C PRO A 457 -17.16 25.30 17.50
N GLU A 458 -18.06 26.27 17.52
CA GLU A 458 -17.81 27.54 18.21
C GLU A 458 -17.55 27.21 19.69
N MET A 459 -16.46 27.74 20.24
CA MET A 459 -16.19 27.59 21.66
C MET A 459 -17.38 28.13 22.44
N PRO A 460 -17.76 27.50 23.56
CA PRO A 460 -18.81 28.01 24.43
C PRO A 460 -18.56 29.47 24.79
N GLU A 461 -19.59 30.32 24.71
CA GLU A 461 -19.50 31.73 25.09
C GLU A 461 -18.88 31.86 26.49
N GLY A 462 -17.74 32.55 26.58
CA GLY A 462 -17.06 32.83 27.83
C GLY A 462 -15.72 32.10 28.05
N MET A 463 -15.25 31.24 27.13
CA MET A 463 -13.91 30.70 27.16
C MET A 463 -12.97 31.52 26.26
N GLU A 464 -12.00 32.19 26.86
CA GLU A 464 -10.88 32.78 26.12
C GLU A 464 -9.82 31.72 25.82
N PRO A 465 -9.25 31.70 24.57
CA PRO A 465 -8.14 30.80 24.24
C PRO A 465 -6.93 31.08 25.12
N PRO A 466 -6.09 30.06 25.42
CA PRO A 466 -4.81 30.29 26.11
C PRO A 466 -3.98 31.37 25.39
N GLU A 467 -3.28 32.22 26.13
CA GLU A 467 -2.53 33.40 25.62
C GLU A 467 -1.51 33.12 24.49
N ASN A 468 -1.27 31.85 24.13
CA ASN A 468 -0.37 31.43 23.06
C ASN A 468 -1.06 30.50 22.04
N PHE A 469 -2.38 30.56 21.90
CA PHE A 469 -3.12 29.76 20.94
C PHE A 469 -3.05 30.40 19.54
N ASP A 470 -2.27 29.81 18.65
CA ASP A 470 -2.22 30.18 17.22
C ASP A 470 -3.01 29.14 16.41
N PRO A 471 -4.18 29.50 15.88
CA PRO A 471 -5.01 28.57 15.14
C PRO A 471 -4.44 28.17 13.76
N THR A 472 -3.39 28.85 13.29
CA THR A 472 -2.75 28.57 12.00
C THR A 472 -1.65 27.51 12.09
N LYS A 473 -1.32 27.02 13.31
CA LYS A 473 -0.27 26.04 13.56
C LYS A 473 -0.77 24.63 13.87
N MET A 474 -2.03 24.35 13.67
CA MET A 474 -2.54 22.98 13.70
C MET A 474 -2.55 22.43 12.28
N GLY A 475 -1.39 22.07 11.77
CA GLY A 475 -1.21 21.37 10.50
C GLY A 475 -0.93 19.89 10.73
N GLY A 476 -1.24 19.09 9.74
CA GLY A 476 -1.20 17.66 9.67
C GLY A 476 0.11 16.97 10.07
N ARG A 477 0.12 15.66 10.03
CA ARG A 477 1.27 14.78 10.31
C ARG A 477 2.52 15.32 9.59
N GLY A 478 3.56 15.62 10.35
CA GLY A 478 4.89 15.87 9.79
C GLY A 478 5.49 17.24 10.05
N GLN A 479 4.79 18.22 10.60
CA GLN A 479 5.44 19.47 10.96
C GLN A 479 6.02 19.40 12.39
N LYS A 480 7.34 19.20 12.46
CA LYS A 480 8.08 19.43 13.71
C LYS A 480 7.91 20.90 14.14
N PRO A 481 7.74 21.19 15.46
CA PRO A 481 7.61 22.57 15.92
C PRO A 481 8.82 23.41 15.52
N ALA A 482 8.61 24.65 15.08
CA ALA A 482 9.60 25.60 14.60
C ALA A 482 10.70 26.03 15.61
N ASN A 483 10.86 25.36 16.75
CA ASN A 483 11.85 25.68 17.77
C ASN A 483 12.79 24.53 18.13
N TRP A 484 12.96 23.55 17.23
CA TRP A 484 13.91 22.44 17.45
C TRP A 484 15.38 22.88 17.30
N GLU A 485 15.68 23.91 16.55
CA GLU A 485 17.04 24.30 16.14
C GLU A 485 17.92 24.96 17.23
N ASN A 486 17.40 25.23 18.43
CA ASN A 486 18.16 25.91 19.50
C ASN A 486 18.43 25.07 20.74
N ARG A 487 18.55 23.75 20.63
CA ARG A 487 19.09 22.94 21.71
C ARG A 487 20.40 22.30 21.29
N GLN A 488 21.48 23.08 21.42
CA GLN A 488 22.80 22.49 21.53
C GLN A 488 22.85 21.65 22.81
N PRO A 489 23.43 20.44 22.79
CA PRO A 489 23.70 19.72 24.02
C PRO A 489 24.73 20.52 24.82
N SER A 490 24.34 21.04 25.97
CA SER A 490 25.29 21.54 26.94
C SER A 490 26.02 20.33 27.52
N GLU A 491 27.32 20.25 27.30
CA GLU A 491 28.19 19.35 28.04
C GLU A 491 28.07 19.63 29.55
N GLY A 492 27.80 18.56 30.30
CA GLY A 492 28.16 18.42 31.70
C GLY A 492 27.26 19.12 32.71
N SER A 493 26.27 18.40 33.19
CA SER A 493 26.00 18.35 34.66
C SER A 493 25.24 17.06 34.97
N GLU A 494 25.87 16.18 35.72
CA GLU A 494 25.20 15.13 36.48
C GLU A 494 24.29 15.84 37.49
N GLY A 495 23.02 15.96 37.18
CA GLY A 495 21.97 16.43 38.05
C GLY A 495 21.07 15.25 38.39
N GLU A 496 21.02 14.93 39.70
CA GLU A 496 20.15 13.93 40.29
C GLU A 496 18.71 14.06 39.79
N MET A 497 18.13 12.94 39.36
CA MET A 497 16.70 12.86 39.06
C MET A 497 15.88 13.23 40.32
N PRO A 498 14.85 14.08 40.20
CA PRO A 498 13.95 14.36 41.29
C PRO A 498 13.23 13.06 41.70
N THR A 499 13.39 12.67 42.97
CA THR A 499 12.57 11.61 43.56
C THR A 499 11.16 12.16 43.80
N TRP A 500 10.17 11.53 43.20
CA TRP A 500 8.76 11.81 43.46
C TRP A 500 8.34 11.23 44.81
N PRO A 501 7.49 11.91 45.59
CA PRO A 501 6.95 11.36 46.83
C PRO A 501 6.11 10.12 46.56
N GLU A 502 6.28 9.07 47.34
CA GLU A 502 5.42 7.90 47.31
C GLU A 502 3.97 8.31 47.60
N GLY A 503 3.07 8.16 46.63
CA GLY A 503 1.65 8.22 46.90
C GLY A 503 0.71 8.70 45.83
N GLU A 504 1.14 9.40 44.80
CA GLU A 504 0.24 9.82 43.70
C GLU A 504 0.93 9.72 42.36
N VAL A 505 0.77 8.57 41.71
CA VAL A 505 1.00 8.47 40.27
C VAL A 505 -0.26 9.01 39.58
N PRO A 506 -0.21 10.15 38.88
CA PRO A 506 -1.31 10.54 38.01
C PRO A 506 -1.39 9.46 36.94
N LYS A 507 -2.51 8.79 36.85
CA LYS A 507 -2.88 8.01 35.68
C LYS A 507 -3.18 8.98 34.54
N GLU A 508 -2.16 9.68 34.06
CA GLU A 508 -2.25 10.27 32.71
C GLU A 508 -2.05 9.12 31.73
N ASN A 509 -3.15 8.74 31.12
CA ASN A 509 -3.18 7.94 29.92
C ASN A 509 -2.26 8.62 28.90
N PHE A 510 -1.06 8.12 28.72
CA PHE A 510 -0.41 8.20 27.43
C PHE A 510 -1.29 7.37 26.50
N GLY A 511 -2.10 8.04 25.68
CA GLY A 511 -2.94 7.41 24.69
C GLY A 511 -2.08 6.62 23.73
N GLY A 512 -1.91 5.35 24.05
CA GLY A 512 -1.69 4.34 23.03
C GLY A 512 -2.93 4.36 22.14
N ARG A 513 -2.74 4.41 20.84
CA ARG A 513 -3.75 4.33 19.79
C ARG A 513 -4.81 3.29 20.19
N GLY A 514 -6.05 3.78 20.32
CA GLY A 514 -7.26 3.00 20.37
C GLY A 514 -7.42 2.10 21.60
N ASP A 515 -8.11 2.61 22.63
CA ASP A 515 -8.96 1.74 23.45
C ASP A 515 -9.89 1.02 22.47
N LYS A 516 -9.53 -0.22 22.11
CA LYS A 516 -10.40 -1.12 21.38
C LYS A 516 -11.65 -1.28 22.23
N ASN A 517 -12.72 -0.60 21.87
CA ASN A 517 -14.03 -0.78 22.48
C ASN A 517 -14.54 -2.15 22.01
N LEU A 518 -13.95 -3.21 22.57
CA LEU A 518 -14.43 -4.57 22.38
C LEU A 518 -15.84 -4.57 22.96
N GLY A 519 -16.83 -4.81 22.11
CA GLY A 519 -18.22 -4.88 22.51
C GLY A 519 -18.38 -5.78 23.74
N THR A 520 -19.19 -5.34 24.69
CA THR A 520 -19.47 -6.05 25.95
C THR A 520 -20.86 -6.72 25.92
N GLY A 521 -21.48 -6.79 24.73
CA GLY A 521 -22.78 -7.41 24.50
C GLY A 521 -22.75 -8.94 24.58
N GLU A 522 -23.92 -9.55 24.61
CA GLU A 522 -24.03 -10.99 24.42
C GLU A 522 -23.60 -11.36 22.99
N PRO A 523 -22.84 -12.45 22.81
CA PRO A 523 -22.36 -12.85 21.50
C PRO A 523 -23.50 -13.15 20.52
N SER A 524 -23.44 -12.61 19.30
CA SER A 524 -24.35 -12.91 18.19
C SER A 524 -23.57 -13.41 16.99
N ALA A 525 -24.04 -14.50 16.37
CA ALA A 525 -23.49 -15.02 15.12
C ALA A 525 -24.27 -14.54 13.88
N GLU A 526 -25.24 -13.67 14.06
CA GLU A 526 -26.10 -13.10 13.03
C GLU A 526 -25.57 -11.74 12.60
N PHE A 527 -24.76 -11.69 11.54
CA PHE A 527 -24.18 -10.47 10.98
C PHE A 527 -25.20 -9.81 10.04
N TYR A 528 -26.08 -8.99 10.62
CA TYR A 528 -27.18 -8.35 9.89
C TYR A 528 -26.74 -7.05 9.21
N MET A 529 -26.99 -6.96 7.90
CA MET A 529 -26.66 -5.80 7.07
C MET A 529 -27.78 -4.77 7.12
N ASN A 530 -27.70 -3.84 8.05
CA ASN A 530 -28.71 -2.79 8.25
C ASN A 530 -28.36 -1.46 7.59
N ASP A 531 -27.12 -1.29 7.13
CA ASP A 531 -26.62 -0.10 6.48
C ASP A 531 -25.64 -0.46 5.34
N LYS A 532 -25.16 0.52 4.62
CA LYS A 532 -24.10 0.35 3.62
C LYS A 532 -22.78 -0.04 4.26
N VAL A 533 -22.46 0.52 5.39
CA VAL A 533 -21.27 0.17 6.16
C VAL A 533 -21.67 -0.44 7.49
N ASN A 534 -21.37 -1.71 7.68
CA ASN A 534 -21.73 -2.47 8.86
C ASN A 534 -20.46 -2.82 9.63
N ALA A 535 -20.43 -2.49 10.91
CA ALA A 535 -19.28 -2.69 11.78
C ALA A 535 -19.60 -3.69 12.89
N PHE A 536 -18.71 -4.67 13.06
CA PHE A 536 -18.85 -5.72 14.07
C PHE A 536 -17.56 -5.83 14.87
N SER A 537 -17.65 -5.63 16.19
CA SER A 537 -16.48 -5.64 17.09
C SER A 537 -16.53 -6.81 18.08
N GLY A 538 -15.35 -7.14 18.62
CA GLY A 538 -15.21 -8.29 19.51
C GLY A 538 -15.53 -9.61 18.82
N VAL A 539 -15.19 -9.73 17.53
CA VAL A 539 -15.44 -10.95 16.74
C VAL A 539 -14.56 -12.07 17.26
N MET A 540 -15.19 -13.19 17.64
CA MET A 540 -14.54 -14.33 18.30
C MET A 540 -15.21 -15.65 17.89
N VAL A 541 -14.57 -16.76 18.19
CA VAL A 541 -15.17 -18.09 18.02
C VAL A 541 -16.46 -18.18 18.84
N MET A 542 -17.53 -18.62 18.20
CA MET A 542 -18.78 -18.90 18.89
C MET A 542 -18.56 -20.06 19.88
N ALA A 543 -18.77 -19.81 21.19
CA ALA A 543 -18.69 -20.87 22.18
C ALA A 543 -19.76 -21.93 21.90
N GLU A 544 -19.38 -23.21 21.86
CA GLU A 544 -20.37 -24.28 21.80
C GLU A 544 -21.34 -24.13 22.99
N SER A 545 -22.62 -24.00 22.70
CA SER A 545 -23.67 -24.08 23.72
C SER A 545 -23.57 -25.44 24.38
N THR A 546 -23.04 -25.50 25.59
CA THR A 546 -23.15 -26.69 26.43
C THR A 546 -24.62 -26.81 26.82
N ALA A 547 -25.39 -27.53 25.98
CA ALA A 547 -26.78 -27.92 26.25
C ALA A 547 -26.84 -28.97 27.34
#